data_a9d55a959b499770c83d0e54bbbc5223
#
_entry.id   a9d55a959b499770c83d0e54bbbc5223
#
_cell.length_a   1.000
_cell.length_b   1.000
_cell.length_c   1.000
_cell.angle_alpha   90.00
_cell.angle_beta   90.00
_cell.angle_gamma   90.00
#
_symmetry.space_group_name_H-M   'P 1'
#
loop_
_entity.id
_entity.type
_entity.pdbx_description
1 polymer ?
#
loop_
_entity_poly.entity_id
_entity_poly.type
_entity_poly.pdbx_seq_one_letter_code
_entity_poly.pdbx_strand_id
1 'polypeptide(L)'
;MATYAPPVQVDGPAMSFEEYLVAYDGVHAEWVDGRVYVVSPGNERQSDLSLWLAALIRYWGDRHRLGRTYIPNYSVKLSETKAREPDIFFVRTEHLDRVHGTFVEGAADLIVEVISPSTGAIDRGMKYYEYEEAGVPEYWLIDPLRSRLADLEAERPGRGQDRGGPPRDRRGARERRGLQ
;
A
#
# COMPACT_ATOMS: atom_id res chain seq x y z
N MET A 1 -21.53 -18.08 -3.18
CA MET A 1 -20.15 -17.60 -3.02
C MET A 1 -19.86 -16.66 -4.16
N ALA A 2 -19.64 -15.39 -3.91
CA ALA A 2 -19.20 -14.47 -4.97
C ALA A 2 -17.78 -14.86 -5.39
N THR A 3 -17.60 -15.21 -6.65
CA THR A 3 -16.29 -15.48 -7.23
C THR A 3 -15.66 -14.13 -7.54
N TYR A 4 -14.60 -13.78 -6.80
CA TYR A 4 -13.79 -12.61 -7.09
C TYR A 4 -12.98 -12.83 -8.34
N ALA A 5 -13.14 -11.95 -9.32
CA ALA A 5 -12.28 -11.92 -10.49
C ALA A 5 -11.06 -11.01 -10.21
N PRO A 6 -9.86 -11.40 -10.67
CA PRO A 6 -8.70 -10.50 -10.63
C PRO A 6 -8.97 -9.24 -11.47
N PRO A 7 -8.17 -8.16 -11.28
CA PRO A 7 -8.24 -7.00 -12.17
C PRO A 7 -8.17 -7.44 -13.63
N VAL A 8 -9.08 -6.91 -14.44
CA VAL A 8 -9.18 -7.29 -15.85
C VAL A 8 -8.50 -6.23 -16.69
N GLN A 9 -7.47 -6.63 -17.43
CA GLN A 9 -6.86 -5.77 -18.43
C GLN A 9 -7.90 -5.46 -19.50
N VAL A 10 -8.07 -4.18 -19.81
CA VAL A 10 -8.95 -3.74 -20.90
C VAL A 10 -8.22 -3.93 -22.24
N ASP A 11 -8.86 -4.60 -23.19
CA ASP A 11 -8.33 -4.73 -24.54
C ASP A 11 -8.38 -3.36 -25.25
N GLY A 12 -7.26 -2.99 -25.86
CA GLY A 12 -7.16 -1.72 -26.58
C GLY A 12 -5.71 -1.31 -26.83
N PRO A 13 -5.50 -0.20 -27.55
CA PRO A 13 -4.18 0.40 -27.69
C PRO A 13 -3.66 0.90 -26.35
N ALA A 14 -2.35 1.05 -26.24
CA ALA A 14 -1.77 1.76 -25.12
C ALA A 14 -2.21 3.23 -25.13
N MET A 15 -2.45 3.81 -23.94
CA MET A 15 -2.85 5.20 -23.77
C MET A 15 -1.95 5.93 -22.80
N SER A 16 -1.88 7.27 -22.92
CA SER A 16 -1.19 8.11 -21.95
C SER A 16 -1.93 8.16 -20.60
N PHE A 17 -1.26 8.67 -19.57
CA PHE A 17 -1.88 8.85 -18.27
C PHE A 17 -3.03 9.87 -18.32
N GLU A 18 -2.88 10.93 -19.11
CA GLU A 18 -3.91 11.98 -19.30
C GLU A 18 -5.15 11.40 -19.99
N GLU A 19 -4.97 10.57 -21.03
CA GLU A 19 -6.08 9.87 -21.69
C GLU A 19 -6.78 8.92 -20.72
N TYR A 20 -6.03 8.19 -19.89
CA TYR A 20 -6.58 7.33 -18.84
C TYR A 20 -7.44 8.11 -17.85
N LEU A 21 -6.97 9.24 -17.32
CA LEU A 21 -7.75 10.06 -16.37
C LEU A 21 -9.08 10.53 -16.94
N VAL A 22 -9.13 10.81 -18.24
CA VAL A 22 -10.37 11.26 -18.91
C VAL A 22 -11.28 10.07 -19.24
N ALA A 23 -10.71 8.99 -19.77
CA ALA A 23 -11.50 7.86 -20.26
C ALA A 23 -12.09 6.99 -19.13
N TYR A 24 -11.44 6.99 -17.96
CA TYR A 24 -11.81 6.17 -16.79
C TYR A 24 -12.22 7.01 -15.58
N ASP A 25 -12.63 8.26 -15.79
CA ASP A 25 -13.17 9.10 -14.70
C ASP A 25 -14.36 8.41 -14.03
N GLY A 26 -14.27 8.26 -12.70
CA GLY A 26 -15.28 7.57 -11.89
C GLY A 26 -15.29 6.04 -12.01
N VAL A 27 -14.33 5.45 -12.71
CA VAL A 27 -14.15 3.99 -12.80
C VAL A 27 -12.98 3.57 -11.92
N HIS A 28 -13.18 2.58 -11.03
CA HIS A 28 -12.08 2.00 -10.25
C HIS A 28 -11.15 1.21 -11.18
N ALA A 29 -10.06 1.83 -11.58
CA ALA A 29 -9.11 1.27 -12.55
C ALA A 29 -7.68 1.70 -12.24
N GLU A 30 -6.72 0.92 -12.70
CA GLU A 30 -5.29 1.17 -12.55
C GLU A 30 -4.65 1.30 -13.94
N TRP A 31 -3.64 2.13 -14.06
CA TRP A 31 -2.90 2.34 -15.30
C TRP A 31 -1.44 1.92 -15.12
N VAL A 32 -1.00 0.94 -15.94
CA VAL A 32 0.33 0.35 -15.87
C VAL A 32 0.89 0.15 -17.27
N ASP A 33 2.02 0.77 -17.56
CA ASP A 33 2.74 0.67 -18.83
C ASP A 33 1.82 0.95 -20.05
N GLY A 34 0.99 1.98 -19.93
CA GLY A 34 0.02 2.37 -20.95
C GLY A 34 -1.23 1.46 -21.05
N ARG A 35 -1.38 0.49 -20.16
CA ARG A 35 -2.51 -0.43 -20.12
C ARG A 35 -3.40 -0.15 -18.92
N VAL A 36 -4.70 -0.36 -19.11
CA VAL A 36 -5.71 -0.15 -18.06
C VAL A 36 -6.18 -1.48 -17.51
N TYR A 37 -6.30 -1.55 -16.20
CA TYR A 37 -6.80 -2.70 -15.45
C TYR A 37 -7.99 -2.27 -14.62
N VAL A 38 -9.19 -2.69 -15.01
CA VAL A 38 -10.41 -2.41 -14.23
C VAL A 38 -10.45 -3.34 -13.02
N VAL A 39 -10.60 -2.76 -11.86
CA VAL A 39 -10.65 -3.47 -10.57
C VAL A 39 -12.09 -3.86 -10.27
N SER A 40 -12.29 -5.13 -9.92
CA SER A 40 -13.62 -5.61 -9.52
C SER A 40 -14.03 -5.02 -8.17
N PRO A 41 -15.32 -4.69 -7.97
CA PRO A 41 -15.81 -4.21 -6.69
C PRO A 41 -15.46 -5.17 -5.54
N GLY A 42 -15.11 -4.61 -4.39
CA GLY A 42 -14.87 -5.36 -3.16
C GLY A 42 -16.13 -6.06 -2.64
N ASN A 43 -15.96 -7.07 -1.76
CA ASN A 43 -17.11 -7.64 -1.05
C ASN A 43 -17.55 -6.75 0.12
N GLU A 44 -18.73 -7.06 0.68
CA GLU A 44 -19.29 -6.33 1.82
C GLU A 44 -18.28 -6.16 2.98
N ARG A 45 -17.63 -7.25 3.38
CA ARG A 45 -16.65 -7.24 4.50
C ARG A 45 -15.43 -6.39 4.20
N GLN A 46 -14.91 -6.46 2.97
CA GLN A 46 -13.78 -5.64 2.52
C GLN A 46 -14.19 -4.16 2.50
N SER A 47 -15.35 -3.85 1.91
CA SER A 47 -15.87 -2.49 1.82
C SER A 47 -16.13 -1.88 3.21
N ASP A 48 -16.73 -2.65 4.13
CA ASP A 48 -16.99 -2.23 5.51
C ASP A 48 -15.69 -1.92 6.26
N LEU A 49 -14.70 -2.81 6.15
CA LEU A 49 -13.40 -2.62 6.78
C LEU A 49 -12.64 -1.41 6.19
N SER A 50 -12.64 -1.25 4.86
CA SER A 50 -12.01 -0.10 4.19
C SER A 50 -12.68 1.21 4.62
N LEU A 51 -14.00 1.25 4.69
CA LEU A 51 -14.74 2.43 5.15
C LEU A 51 -14.40 2.79 6.61
N TRP A 52 -14.38 1.79 7.50
CA TRP A 52 -14.04 1.99 8.91
C TRP A 52 -12.61 2.51 9.08
N LEU A 53 -11.64 1.90 8.39
CA LEU A 53 -10.24 2.32 8.44
C LEU A 53 -10.04 3.73 7.86
N ALA A 54 -10.67 4.02 6.72
CA ALA A 54 -10.61 5.35 6.11
C ALA A 54 -11.17 6.43 7.07
N ALA A 55 -12.30 6.14 7.74
CA ALA A 55 -12.87 7.04 8.73
C ALA A 55 -11.95 7.25 9.94
N LEU A 56 -11.30 6.19 10.43
CA LEU A 56 -10.35 6.26 11.55
C LEU A 56 -9.11 7.07 11.20
N ILE A 57 -8.48 6.79 10.04
CA ILE A 57 -7.29 7.49 9.56
C ILE A 57 -7.62 8.97 9.32
N ARG A 58 -8.79 9.24 8.70
CA ARG A 58 -9.26 10.61 8.47
C ARG A 58 -9.50 11.35 9.79
N TYR A 59 -10.23 10.75 10.74
CA TYR A 59 -10.47 11.36 12.05
C TYR A 59 -9.17 11.73 12.78
N TRP A 60 -8.20 10.80 12.76
CA TRP A 60 -6.89 11.03 13.37
C TRP A 60 -6.11 12.12 12.65
N GLY A 61 -6.04 12.07 11.32
CA GLY A 61 -5.37 13.06 10.48
C GLY A 61 -5.94 14.48 10.67
N ASP A 62 -7.26 14.62 10.64
CA ASP A 62 -7.95 15.90 10.84
C ASP A 62 -7.73 16.44 12.26
N ARG A 63 -7.86 15.56 13.28
CA ARG A 63 -7.71 15.93 14.70
C ARG A 63 -6.33 16.48 15.01
N HIS A 64 -5.30 15.95 14.36
CA HIS A 64 -3.89 16.32 14.59
C HIS A 64 -3.33 17.20 13.46
N ARG A 65 -4.12 17.58 12.47
CA ARG A 65 -3.72 18.40 11.31
C ARG A 65 -2.54 17.79 10.54
N LEU A 66 -2.54 16.46 10.40
CA LEU A 66 -1.43 15.72 9.80
C LEU A 66 -1.50 15.65 8.28
N GLY A 67 -2.69 15.74 7.67
CA GLY A 67 -2.87 15.59 6.24
C GLY A 67 -4.28 15.22 5.84
N ARG A 68 -4.43 14.58 4.68
CA ARG A 68 -5.72 14.18 4.10
C ARG A 68 -5.76 12.70 3.75
N THR A 69 -6.92 12.07 3.98
CA THR A 69 -7.22 10.68 3.60
C THR A 69 -8.02 10.65 2.32
N TYR A 70 -7.67 9.73 1.43
CA TYR A 70 -8.33 9.48 0.16
C TYR A 70 -8.77 8.02 0.06
N ILE A 71 -9.74 7.76 -0.80
CA ILE A 71 -10.35 6.44 -1.07
C ILE A 71 -10.38 6.20 -2.59
N PRO A 72 -10.80 5.04 -3.11
CA PRO A 72 -10.83 4.74 -4.55
C PRO A 72 -11.52 5.80 -5.42
N ASN A 73 -11.27 5.74 -6.72
CA ASN A 73 -11.50 6.76 -7.73
C ASN A 73 -10.57 7.98 -7.58
N TYR A 74 -9.42 7.75 -6.95
CA TYR A 74 -8.36 8.74 -6.84
C TYR A 74 -7.01 8.02 -7.03
N SER A 75 -6.32 8.31 -8.12
CA SER A 75 -5.09 7.59 -8.48
C SER A 75 -3.87 8.12 -7.74
N VAL A 76 -2.92 7.24 -7.45
CA VAL A 76 -1.55 7.57 -7.03
C VAL A 76 -0.63 7.28 -8.21
N LYS A 77 -0.14 8.32 -8.90
CA LYS A 77 0.81 8.21 -10.02
C LYS A 77 2.21 7.98 -9.46
N LEU A 78 2.60 6.73 -9.36
CA LEU A 78 3.86 6.29 -8.75
C LEU A 78 5.08 6.62 -9.61
N SER A 79 4.91 6.60 -10.95
CA SER A 79 5.96 6.88 -11.93
C SER A 79 5.37 7.36 -13.25
N GLU A 80 6.23 7.59 -14.23
CA GLU A 80 5.80 7.95 -15.60
C GLU A 80 5.01 6.86 -16.32
N THR A 81 5.03 5.62 -15.82
CA THR A 81 4.36 4.48 -16.45
C THR A 81 3.38 3.78 -15.53
N LYS A 82 3.20 4.24 -14.28
CA LYS A 82 2.39 3.52 -13.30
C LYS A 82 1.53 4.46 -12.46
N ALA A 83 0.23 4.17 -12.44
CA ALA A 83 -0.73 4.75 -11.51
C ALA A 83 -1.62 3.64 -10.92
N ARG A 84 -1.75 3.64 -9.59
CA ARG A 84 -2.55 2.68 -8.83
C ARG A 84 -3.69 3.41 -8.11
N GLU A 85 -4.77 2.68 -7.83
CA GLU A 85 -5.87 3.15 -6.99
C GLU A 85 -5.96 2.29 -5.72
N PRO A 86 -5.24 2.65 -4.65
CA PRO A 86 -5.30 1.95 -3.38
C PRO A 86 -6.68 2.03 -2.73
N ASP A 87 -7.03 1.06 -1.89
CA ASP A 87 -8.27 1.10 -1.10
C ASP A 87 -8.35 2.33 -0.18
N ILE A 88 -7.20 2.72 0.41
CA ILE A 88 -7.07 3.94 1.20
C ILE A 88 -5.64 4.46 1.05
N PHE A 89 -5.49 5.77 0.98
CA PHE A 89 -4.17 6.37 1.15
C PHE A 89 -4.25 7.71 1.88
N PHE A 90 -3.12 8.12 2.42
CA PHE A 90 -2.99 9.34 3.19
C PHE A 90 -1.84 10.18 2.64
N VAL A 91 -2.06 11.49 2.54
CA VAL A 91 -1.05 12.47 2.13
C VAL A 91 -0.87 13.49 3.26
N ARG A 92 0.34 13.64 3.75
CA ARG A 92 0.69 14.57 4.81
C ARG A 92 0.52 16.02 4.36
N THR A 93 0.31 16.90 5.32
CA THR A 93 0.10 18.34 5.06
C THR A 93 1.23 18.95 4.23
N GLU A 94 2.48 18.55 4.49
CA GLU A 94 3.66 19.02 3.76
C GLU A 94 3.76 18.56 2.30
N HIS A 95 2.96 17.54 1.90
CA HIS A 95 2.95 16.96 0.56
C HIS A 95 1.64 17.19 -0.19
N LEU A 96 0.75 18.02 0.34
CA LEU A 96 -0.55 18.30 -0.30
C LEU A 96 -0.42 19.08 -1.61
N ASP A 97 0.71 19.67 -1.89
CA ASP A 97 1.05 20.28 -3.17
C ASP A 97 1.12 19.29 -4.34
N ARG A 98 1.33 17.99 -4.04
CA ARG A 98 1.30 16.87 -5.00
C ARG A 98 -0.11 16.42 -5.37
N VAL A 99 -1.14 16.93 -4.68
CA VAL A 99 -2.53 16.54 -4.88
C VAL A 99 -3.13 17.37 -6.01
N HIS A 100 -3.49 16.73 -7.11
CA HIS A 100 -4.19 17.30 -8.24
C HIS A 100 -5.65 16.87 -8.27
N GLY A 101 -6.45 17.31 -9.24
CA GLY A 101 -7.90 17.07 -9.30
C GLY A 101 -8.34 15.65 -8.94
N THR A 102 -7.82 14.63 -9.65
CA THR A 102 -8.22 13.23 -9.50
C THR A 102 -7.04 12.29 -9.20
N PHE A 103 -5.84 12.83 -8.96
CA PHE A 103 -4.66 12.03 -8.68
C PHE A 103 -3.66 12.74 -7.75
N VAL A 104 -2.76 11.95 -7.16
CA VAL A 104 -1.56 12.41 -6.46
C VAL A 104 -0.35 12.08 -7.30
N GLU A 105 0.57 13.02 -7.47
CA GLU A 105 1.83 12.81 -8.17
C GLU A 105 2.92 12.34 -7.21
N GLY A 106 3.52 11.18 -7.49
CA GLY A 106 4.50 10.54 -6.63
C GLY A 106 3.90 9.75 -5.46
N ALA A 107 4.75 9.39 -4.51
CA ALA A 107 4.38 8.56 -3.37
C ALA A 107 3.38 9.25 -2.42
N ALA A 108 2.34 8.53 -2.01
CA ALA A 108 1.56 8.87 -0.82
C ALA A 108 2.35 8.52 0.45
N ASP A 109 2.02 9.13 1.59
CA ASP A 109 2.73 8.91 2.86
C ASP A 109 2.31 7.62 3.57
N LEU A 110 1.09 7.16 3.32
CA LEU A 110 0.59 5.86 3.73
C LEU A 110 -0.31 5.31 2.62
N ILE A 111 -0.12 4.05 2.28
CA ILE A 111 -1.04 3.28 1.43
C ILE A 111 -1.57 2.10 2.23
N VAL A 112 -2.86 1.83 2.12
CA VAL A 112 -3.54 0.68 2.74
C VAL A 112 -4.28 -0.10 1.67
N GLU A 113 -4.01 -1.39 1.58
CA GLU A 113 -4.74 -2.34 0.74
C GLU A 113 -5.45 -3.36 1.63
N VAL A 114 -6.74 -3.56 1.40
CA VAL A 114 -7.54 -4.57 2.09
C VAL A 114 -7.69 -5.78 1.17
N ILE A 115 -6.98 -6.84 1.49
CA ILE A 115 -6.82 -8.02 0.64
C ILE A 115 -8.16 -8.66 0.34
N SER A 116 -8.34 -8.98 -0.93
CA SER A 116 -9.35 -9.93 -1.39
C SER A 116 -8.69 -11.26 -1.81
N PRO A 117 -9.47 -12.35 -1.91
CA PRO A 117 -8.94 -13.61 -2.43
C PRO A 117 -8.34 -13.52 -3.84
N SER A 118 -8.78 -12.53 -4.64
CA SER A 118 -8.33 -12.33 -6.03
C SER A 118 -7.13 -11.39 -6.15
N THR A 119 -6.96 -10.44 -5.24
CA THR A 119 -5.89 -9.42 -5.33
C THR A 119 -4.69 -9.74 -4.44
N GLY A 120 -4.85 -10.59 -3.45
CA GLY A 120 -3.84 -10.83 -2.42
C GLY A 120 -2.45 -11.24 -2.90
N ALA A 121 -2.34 -11.90 -4.06
CA ALA A 121 -1.03 -12.21 -4.66
C ALA A 121 -0.39 -10.98 -5.30
N ILE A 122 -1.19 -10.10 -5.92
CA ILE A 122 -0.74 -8.85 -6.55
C ILE A 122 -0.35 -7.85 -5.48
N ASP A 123 -1.17 -7.72 -4.43
CA ASP A 123 -0.95 -6.78 -3.33
C ASP A 123 0.30 -7.14 -2.51
N ARG A 124 0.54 -8.46 -2.26
CA ARG A 124 1.75 -8.94 -1.56
C ARG A 124 3.00 -8.98 -2.42
N GLY A 125 2.86 -8.95 -3.73
CA GLY A 125 3.96 -9.08 -4.69
C GLY A 125 4.22 -7.78 -5.44
N MET A 126 3.60 -7.62 -6.59
CA MET A 126 3.89 -6.55 -7.54
C MET A 126 3.71 -5.15 -6.94
N LYS A 127 2.56 -4.89 -6.29
CA LYS A 127 2.26 -3.58 -5.70
C LYS A 127 3.23 -3.24 -4.57
N TYR A 128 3.64 -4.23 -3.75
CA TYR A 128 4.61 -4.01 -2.69
C TYR A 128 5.91 -3.39 -3.24
N TYR A 129 6.49 -4.02 -4.27
CA TYR A 129 7.72 -3.51 -4.88
C TYR A 129 7.54 -2.16 -5.59
N GLU A 130 6.39 -1.95 -6.23
CA GLU A 130 6.09 -0.67 -6.90
C GLU A 130 5.94 0.48 -5.89
N TYR A 131 5.31 0.24 -4.74
CA TYR A 131 5.20 1.23 -3.67
C TYR A 131 6.55 1.50 -2.99
N GLU A 132 7.37 0.46 -2.79
CA GLU A 132 8.73 0.60 -2.26
C GLU A 132 9.61 1.41 -3.22
N GLU A 133 9.60 1.09 -4.53
CA GLU A 133 10.35 1.81 -5.57
C GLU A 133 9.94 3.27 -5.69
N ALA A 134 8.64 3.56 -5.56
CA ALA A 134 8.12 4.92 -5.56
C ALA A 134 8.45 5.71 -4.28
N GLY A 135 8.94 5.05 -3.23
CA GLY A 135 9.31 5.67 -1.95
C GLY A 135 8.14 5.87 -0.99
N VAL A 136 7.08 5.04 -1.07
CA VAL A 136 5.98 5.06 -0.09
C VAL A 136 6.53 4.69 1.29
N PRO A 137 6.42 5.58 2.31
CA PRO A 137 7.03 5.34 3.62
C PRO A 137 6.36 4.24 4.44
N GLU A 138 5.03 4.11 4.30
CA GLU A 138 4.23 3.10 5.01
C GLU A 138 3.24 2.42 4.05
N TYR A 139 3.27 1.08 4.06
CA TYR A 139 2.33 0.25 3.33
C TYR A 139 1.69 -0.77 4.28
N TRP A 140 0.36 -0.68 4.41
CA TRP A 140 -0.42 -1.60 5.25
C TRP A 140 -1.19 -2.57 4.37
N LEU A 141 -0.98 -3.86 4.60
CA LEU A 141 -1.68 -4.92 3.92
C LEU A 141 -2.58 -5.65 4.91
N ILE A 142 -3.89 -5.49 4.79
CA ILE A 142 -4.86 -5.94 5.77
C ILE A 142 -5.69 -7.09 5.21
N ASP A 143 -5.66 -8.25 5.89
CA ASP A 143 -6.42 -9.43 5.52
C ASP A 143 -7.70 -9.53 6.39
N PRO A 144 -8.90 -9.25 5.83
CA PRO A 144 -10.15 -9.27 6.58
C PRO A 144 -10.58 -10.68 7.04
N LEU A 145 -9.91 -11.74 6.55
CA LEU A 145 -10.19 -13.12 6.94
C LEU A 145 -9.33 -13.57 8.12
N ARG A 146 -8.25 -12.86 8.43
CA ARG A 146 -7.39 -13.14 9.58
C ARG A 146 -7.88 -12.37 10.79
N SER A 147 -8.58 -13.06 11.69
CA SER A 147 -9.27 -12.48 12.86
C SER A 147 -8.35 -12.04 14.01
N ARG A 148 -7.04 -11.88 13.80
CA ARG A 148 -6.10 -11.52 14.88
C ARG A 148 -5.47 -10.16 14.61
N LEU A 149 -5.65 -9.23 15.54
CA LEU A 149 -4.92 -7.95 15.60
C LEU A 149 -3.38 -8.11 15.61
N ALA A 150 -2.87 -9.31 15.92
CA ALA A 150 -1.45 -9.63 15.88
C ALA A 150 -0.86 -9.77 14.47
N ASP A 151 -1.69 -9.83 13.44
CA ASP A 151 -1.25 -9.95 12.04
C ASP A 151 -1.24 -8.60 11.29
N LEU A 152 -1.41 -7.49 11.99
CA LEU A 152 -1.20 -6.14 11.45
C LEU A 152 0.31 -5.86 11.45
N GLU A 153 1.04 -6.46 10.54
CA GLU A 153 2.42 -6.08 10.28
C GLU A 153 2.43 -4.84 9.39
N ALA A 154 2.84 -3.71 9.98
CA ALA A 154 3.30 -2.57 9.19
C ALA A 154 4.66 -2.95 8.61
N GLU A 155 4.70 -3.40 7.38
CA GLU A 155 5.95 -3.57 6.66
C GLU A 155 6.47 -2.17 6.33
N ARG A 156 7.54 -1.76 7.00
CA ARG A 156 8.25 -0.51 6.69
C ARG A 156 9.19 -0.78 5.53
N PRO A 157 9.01 -0.14 4.38
CA PRO A 157 10.00 -0.18 3.32
C PRO A 157 11.35 0.35 3.88
N GLY A 158 12.43 -0.40 3.71
CA GLY A 158 13.78 0.15 3.85
C GLY A 158 14.54 -0.04 5.15
N ARG A 159 14.27 -1.07 5.99
CA ARG A 159 15.31 -1.58 6.89
C ARG A 159 15.91 -2.83 6.29
N GLY A 160 17.02 -2.64 5.56
CA GLY A 160 17.88 -3.74 5.18
C GLY A 160 18.10 -4.66 6.38
N GLN A 161 17.88 -5.95 6.20
CA GLN A 161 18.24 -6.97 7.18
C GLN A 161 19.72 -6.82 7.48
N ASP A 162 20.02 -6.26 8.65
CA ASP A 162 21.34 -6.39 9.24
C ASP A 162 21.56 -7.89 9.46
N ARG A 163 22.33 -8.49 8.55
CA ARG A 163 22.69 -9.91 8.63
C ARG A 163 23.56 -10.05 9.86
N GLY A 164 22.92 -10.43 10.97
CA GLY A 164 23.55 -10.77 12.20
C GLY A 164 24.69 -11.74 11.94
N GLY A 165 25.93 -11.30 12.18
CA GLY A 165 27.09 -12.16 12.22
C GLY A 165 26.90 -13.26 13.27
N PRO A 166 27.59 -14.41 13.15
CA PRO A 166 27.40 -15.57 14.01
C PRO A 166 27.67 -15.20 15.48
N PRO A 167 26.95 -15.84 16.42
CA PRO A 167 27.10 -15.55 17.85
C PRO A 167 28.54 -15.85 18.29
N ARG A 168 29.19 -14.87 18.88
CA ARG A 168 30.50 -15.05 19.50
C ARG A 168 30.35 -16.00 20.68
N ASP A 169 31.00 -17.14 20.59
CA ASP A 169 31.13 -18.15 21.63
C ASP A 169 31.77 -17.51 22.89
N ARG A 170 30.94 -17.37 23.93
CA ARG A 170 31.42 -17.01 25.27
C ARG A 170 31.68 -18.29 26.08
N ARG A 171 32.68 -19.05 25.69
CA ARG A 171 33.26 -20.06 26.53
C ARG A 171 34.75 -19.79 26.74
N GLY A 172 35.13 -19.45 27.95
CA GLY A 172 36.53 -19.49 28.37
C GLY A 172 36.99 -18.29 29.20
N ALA A 173 36.58 -18.23 30.43
CA ALA A 173 37.37 -17.61 31.51
C ALA A 173 36.81 -17.98 32.90
N ARG A 174 36.96 -19.24 33.31
CA ARG A 174 37.03 -19.61 34.71
C ARG A 174 38.33 -20.36 34.88
N GLU A 175 39.15 -19.78 35.70
CA GLU A 175 40.18 -20.36 36.56
C GLU A 175 41.40 -19.44 36.63
N ARG A 176 41.66 -18.84 37.75
CA ARG A 176 42.52 -19.22 38.88
C ARG A 176 42.69 -18.04 39.79
N ARG A 177 42.09 -18.08 40.93
CA ARG A 177 42.67 -17.44 42.14
C ARG A 177 42.98 -18.57 43.11
N GLY A 178 44.24 -18.88 43.26
CA GLY A 178 44.82 -19.64 44.33
C GLY A 178 45.92 -18.84 44.98
N LEU A 179 45.75 -18.59 46.24
CA LEU A 179 46.70 -18.66 47.35
C LEU A 179 48.11 -17.99 47.15
N GLN A 180 48.34 -16.89 47.72
CA GLN A 180 49.18 -16.66 48.90
C GLN A 180 48.96 -15.26 49.42
#